data_3ccb8ca00aa51b49db3ae6df75f4fc21
#
_entry.id   3ccb8ca00aa51b49db3ae6df75f4fc21
#
_cell.length_a   1.000
_cell.length_b   1.000
_cell.length_c   1.000
_cell.angle_alpha   90.00
_cell.angle_beta   90.00
_cell.angle_gamma   90.00
#
_symmetry.space_group_name_H-M   'P 1'
#
loop_
_entity.id
_entity.type
_entity.pdbx_description
1 polymer ?
#
loop_
_entity_poly.entity_id
_entity_poly.type
_entity_poly.pdbx_seq_one_letter_code
_entity_poly.pdbx_strand_id
1 'polypeptide(L)'
;MCKYLILMLSIFFVCACTAIKNENSAPPNMIHQVDFANIKITDNFWSPRLKNHVTATLPVCMDQIENKTGRIRNFENAAKGTGEHSGIFYDDSDVYKALEGMAYSLINNPDPELEKKCDEW
;
A
#
# COMPACT_ATOMS: atom_id res chain seq x y z
N MET A 1 36.85 -2.21 -46.16
CA MET A 1 37.31 -2.71 -44.87
C MET A 1 36.60 -2.01 -43.66
N CYS A 2 36.36 -0.71 -43.71
CA CYS A 2 35.77 0.02 -42.58
C CYS A 2 34.30 -0.36 -42.23
N LYS A 3 33.47 -0.72 -43.22
CA LYS A 3 32.05 -1.10 -43.01
C LYS A 3 31.85 -2.39 -42.19
N TYR A 4 32.72 -3.36 -42.37
CA TYR A 4 32.65 -4.63 -41.65
C TYR A 4 33.20 -4.50 -40.22
N LEU A 5 34.13 -3.58 -39.99
CA LEU A 5 34.64 -3.30 -38.64
C LEU A 5 33.57 -2.68 -37.74
N ILE A 6 32.74 -1.78 -38.28
CA ILE A 6 31.61 -1.14 -37.56
C ILE A 6 30.53 -2.17 -37.28
N LEU A 7 30.25 -3.08 -38.22
CA LEU A 7 29.23 -4.14 -38.01
C LEU A 7 29.65 -5.14 -36.92
N MET A 8 30.94 -5.50 -36.87
CA MET A 8 31.48 -6.39 -35.83
C MET A 8 31.50 -5.70 -34.47
N LEU A 9 31.75 -4.38 -34.41
CA LEU A 9 31.75 -3.63 -33.16
C LEU A 9 30.31 -3.50 -32.58
N SER A 10 29.29 -3.39 -33.45
CA SER A 10 27.89 -3.30 -33.03
C SER A 10 27.33 -4.63 -32.48
N ILE A 11 27.82 -5.77 -32.98
CA ILE A 11 27.43 -7.10 -32.49
C ILE A 11 28.02 -7.38 -31.10
N PHE A 12 29.19 -6.84 -30.80
CA PHE A 12 29.78 -6.97 -29.45
C PHE A 12 29.05 -6.15 -28.38
N PHE A 13 28.37 -5.05 -28.76
CA PHE A 13 27.68 -4.18 -27.83
C PHE A 13 26.29 -4.73 -27.43
N VAL A 14 25.69 -5.59 -28.26
CA VAL A 14 24.36 -6.17 -27.98
C VAL A 14 24.44 -7.37 -27.00
N CYS A 15 25.62 -7.98 -26.85
CA CYS A 15 25.82 -9.15 -26.00
C CYS A 15 26.12 -8.81 -24.51
N ALA A 16 26.24 -7.53 -24.15
CA ALA A 16 26.60 -7.09 -22.80
C ALA A 16 25.41 -6.84 -21.88
N CYS A 17 24.16 -7.03 -22.36
CA CYS A 17 22.95 -6.88 -21.54
C CYS A 17 22.28 -8.20 -21.17
N THR A 18 23.04 -9.28 -20.98
CA THR A 18 22.52 -10.36 -20.17
C THR A 18 22.62 -9.93 -18.73
N ALA A 19 21.48 -9.43 -18.20
CA ALA A 19 21.33 -9.22 -16.76
C ALA A 19 21.72 -10.53 -16.07
N ILE A 20 22.86 -10.52 -15.39
CA ILE A 20 23.20 -11.56 -14.42
C ILE A 20 22.07 -11.49 -13.39
N LYS A 21 21.13 -12.44 -13.46
CA LYS A 21 20.28 -12.73 -12.32
C LYS A 21 21.24 -13.18 -11.22
N ASN A 22 21.64 -12.26 -10.40
CA ASN A 22 22.20 -12.58 -9.10
C ASN A 22 21.06 -13.29 -8.34
N GLU A 23 21.00 -14.59 -8.46
CA GLU A 23 20.36 -15.42 -7.44
C GLU A 23 21.27 -15.28 -6.21
N ASN A 24 21.08 -14.15 -5.50
CA ASN A 24 21.54 -14.03 -4.13
C ASN A 24 20.74 -15.06 -3.35
N SER A 25 21.19 -16.32 -3.39
CA SER A 25 20.78 -17.28 -2.40
C SER A 25 21.23 -16.72 -1.07
N ALA A 26 20.29 -16.15 -0.32
CA ALA A 26 20.55 -15.65 1.01
C ALA A 26 21.22 -16.77 1.83
N PRO A 27 22.18 -16.43 2.71
CA PRO A 27 22.84 -17.42 3.55
C PRO A 27 21.80 -18.27 4.27
N PRO A 28 22.05 -19.59 4.43
CA PRO A 28 21.05 -20.54 4.94
C PRO A 28 20.51 -20.25 6.35
N ASN A 29 21.01 -19.24 7.03
CA ASN A 29 20.60 -18.83 8.37
C ASN A 29 19.99 -17.42 8.42
N MET A 30 19.61 -16.81 7.29
CA MET A 30 18.91 -15.52 7.31
C MET A 30 17.43 -15.72 7.65
N ILE A 31 16.95 -14.90 8.57
CA ILE A 31 15.52 -14.76 8.86
C ILE A 31 14.90 -14.03 7.66
N HIS A 32 13.94 -14.66 7.00
CA HIS A 32 13.18 -14.06 5.91
C HIS A 32 11.83 -13.59 6.43
N GLN A 33 11.44 -12.39 6.04
CA GLN A 33 10.09 -11.92 6.28
C GLN A 33 9.09 -12.77 5.49
N VAL A 34 8.07 -13.27 6.15
CA VAL A 34 6.91 -13.90 5.50
C VAL A 34 5.95 -12.81 5.11
N ASP A 35 5.46 -12.85 3.87
CA ASP A 35 4.41 -11.97 3.42
C ASP A 35 3.15 -12.19 4.27
N PHE A 36 2.62 -11.12 4.84
CA PHE A 36 1.46 -11.20 5.73
C PHE A 36 0.17 -11.66 5.01
N ALA A 37 0.09 -11.55 3.68
CA ALA A 37 -0.97 -12.16 2.89
C ALA A 37 -0.99 -13.71 3.00
N ASN A 38 0.14 -14.31 3.34
CA ASN A 38 0.27 -15.75 3.55
C ASN A 38 0.06 -16.16 5.02
N ILE A 39 -0.23 -15.23 5.91
CA ILE A 39 -0.42 -15.49 7.35
C ILE A 39 -1.92 -15.49 7.66
N LYS A 40 -2.42 -16.61 8.21
CA LYS A 40 -3.77 -16.71 8.75
C LYS A 40 -3.73 -16.82 10.27
N ILE A 41 -4.44 -15.93 10.94
CA ILE A 41 -4.62 -15.98 12.40
C ILE A 41 -5.89 -16.76 12.69
N THR A 42 -5.74 -17.89 13.41
CA THR A 42 -6.85 -18.83 13.69
C THR A 42 -7.04 -19.11 15.17
N ASP A 43 -6.36 -18.36 16.04
CA ASP A 43 -6.44 -18.52 17.49
C ASP A 43 -7.71 -17.87 18.09
N ASN A 44 -7.98 -18.18 19.36
CA ASN A 44 -9.15 -17.65 20.07
C ASN A 44 -8.94 -16.28 20.70
N PHE A 45 -7.74 -15.70 20.59
CA PHE A 45 -7.42 -14.39 21.16
C PHE A 45 -7.42 -13.30 20.09
N TRP A 46 -6.68 -13.49 19.00
CA TRP A 46 -6.54 -12.48 17.94
C TRP A 46 -7.66 -12.52 16.92
N SER A 47 -8.18 -13.72 16.56
CA SER A 47 -9.25 -13.81 15.55
C SER A 47 -10.50 -13.01 15.90
N PRO A 48 -11.02 -13.00 17.15
CA PRO A 48 -12.14 -12.14 17.52
C PRO A 48 -11.80 -10.64 17.41
N ARG A 49 -10.55 -10.25 17.69
CA ARG A 49 -10.10 -8.85 17.58
C ARG A 49 -10.03 -8.38 16.13
N LEU A 50 -9.52 -9.22 15.24
CA LEU A 50 -9.53 -8.95 13.80
C LEU A 50 -10.96 -8.83 13.27
N LYS A 51 -11.88 -9.69 13.73
CA LYS A 51 -13.29 -9.56 13.38
C LYS A 51 -13.86 -8.22 13.86
N ASN A 52 -13.62 -7.85 15.12
CA ASN A 52 -14.07 -6.56 15.66
C ASN A 52 -13.44 -5.37 14.92
N HIS A 53 -12.19 -5.51 14.46
CA HIS A 53 -11.55 -4.48 13.66
C HIS A 53 -12.35 -4.18 12.38
N VAL A 54 -12.71 -5.21 11.64
CA VAL A 54 -13.50 -5.08 10.40
C VAL A 54 -14.92 -4.60 10.65
N THR A 55 -15.59 -5.18 11.66
CA THR A 55 -17.05 -4.97 11.84
C THR A 55 -17.41 -3.76 12.70
N ALA A 56 -16.46 -3.22 13.47
CA ALA A 56 -16.71 -2.10 14.36
C ALA A 56 -15.66 -1.00 14.26
N THR A 57 -14.37 -1.32 14.37
CA THR A 57 -13.33 -0.29 14.45
C THR A 57 -13.20 0.50 13.16
N LEU A 58 -13.08 -0.15 12.01
CA LEU A 58 -12.97 0.52 10.71
C LEU A 58 -14.20 1.39 10.42
N PRO A 59 -15.45 0.89 10.51
CA PRO A 59 -16.64 1.72 10.30
C PRO A 59 -16.70 2.97 11.20
N VAL A 60 -16.33 2.83 12.47
CA VAL A 60 -16.30 3.96 13.39
C VAL A 60 -15.20 4.96 13.01
N CYS A 61 -14.00 4.49 12.68
CA CYS A 61 -12.91 5.38 12.24
C CYS A 61 -13.28 6.13 10.97
N MET A 62 -13.88 5.45 10.00
CA MET A 62 -14.34 6.05 8.74
C MET A 62 -15.39 7.13 9.00
N ASP A 63 -16.40 6.84 9.82
CA ASP A 63 -17.43 7.84 10.19
C ASP A 63 -16.83 9.05 10.91
N GLN A 64 -15.89 8.83 11.82
CA GLN A 64 -15.19 9.94 12.49
C GLN A 64 -14.43 10.83 11.51
N ILE A 65 -13.68 10.25 10.59
CA ILE A 65 -12.83 10.97 9.63
C ILE A 65 -13.68 11.69 8.59
N GLU A 66 -14.69 11.05 8.04
CA GLU A 66 -15.50 11.56 6.94
C GLU A 66 -16.58 12.55 7.45
N ASN A 67 -17.34 12.14 8.46
CA ASN A 67 -18.57 12.86 8.86
C ASN A 67 -18.42 13.74 10.10
N LYS A 68 -17.63 13.32 11.08
CA LYS A 68 -17.57 14.03 12.38
C LYS A 68 -16.48 15.09 12.43
N THR A 69 -15.32 14.82 11.87
CA THR A 69 -14.15 15.70 12.00
C THR A 69 -13.81 16.45 10.71
N GLY A 70 -14.42 16.08 9.58
CA GLY A 70 -14.26 16.79 8.31
C GLY A 70 -12.86 16.69 7.70
N ARG A 71 -12.06 15.67 8.04
CA ARG A 71 -10.70 15.50 7.54
C ARG A 71 -10.67 15.25 6.03
N ILE A 72 -11.60 14.45 5.50
CA ILE A 72 -11.75 14.26 4.05
C ILE A 72 -12.11 15.58 3.36
N ARG A 73 -12.96 16.40 3.98
CA ARG A 73 -13.31 17.73 3.44
C ARG A 73 -12.09 18.64 3.29
N ASN A 74 -11.11 18.54 4.20
CA ASN A 74 -9.87 19.32 4.06
C ASN A 74 -9.11 18.92 2.78
N PHE A 75 -9.02 17.62 2.46
CA PHE A 75 -8.43 17.15 1.21
C PHE A 75 -9.24 17.60 -0.02
N GLU A 76 -10.56 17.49 0.02
CA GLU A 76 -11.42 17.98 -1.05
C GLU A 76 -11.27 19.50 -1.29
N ASN A 77 -11.20 20.28 -0.22
CA ASN A 77 -10.97 21.72 -0.30
C ASN A 77 -9.61 22.03 -0.94
N ALA A 78 -8.56 21.32 -0.52
CA ALA A 78 -7.23 21.47 -1.09
C ALA A 78 -7.20 21.10 -2.58
N ALA A 79 -7.84 19.99 -2.96
CA ALA A 79 -7.91 19.54 -4.36
C ALA A 79 -8.68 20.54 -5.26
N LYS A 80 -9.72 21.17 -4.72
CA LYS A 80 -10.54 22.17 -5.44
C LYS A 80 -9.93 23.58 -5.38
N GLY A 81 -8.92 23.83 -4.56
CA GLY A 81 -8.36 25.15 -4.30
C GLY A 81 -9.36 26.08 -3.62
N THR A 82 -10.28 25.56 -2.82
CA THR A 82 -11.38 26.32 -2.17
C THR A 82 -11.47 25.98 -0.68
N GLY A 83 -12.09 26.87 0.09
CA GLY A 83 -12.29 26.67 1.51
C GLY A 83 -11.01 26.88 2.33
N GLU A 84 -11.13 26.67 3.62
CA GLU A 84 -10.04 26.76 4.59
C GLU A 84 -9.88 25.44 5.31
N HIS A 85 -8.68 25.17 5.81
CA HIS A 85 -8.40 24.03 6.68
C HIS A 85 -9.19 24.18 7.99
N SER A 86 -9.81 23.08 8.42
CA SER A 86 -10.55 23.00 9.69
C SER A 86 -9.97 21.87 10.54
N GLY A 87 -9.69 22.15 11.79
CA GLY A 87 -9.13 21.20 12.75
C GLY A 87 -7.67 21.48 13.10
N ILE A 88 -6.96 20.45 13.51
CA ILE A 88 -5.55 20.53 13.91
C ILE A 88 -4.67 20.42 12.66
N PHE A 89 -3.55 21.12 12.61
CA PHE A 89 -2.69 21.23 11.41
C PHE A 89 -2.04 19.90 10.92
N TYR A 90 -2.16 18.80 11.68
CA TYR A 90 -1.67 17.45 11.32
C TYR A 90 -2.81 16.43 11.17
N ASP A 91 -4.03 16.85 10.95
CA ASP A 91 -5.23 15.98 10.83
C ASP A 91 -5.17 15.05 9.62
N ASP A 92 -4.43 15.41 8.59
CA ASP A 92 -4.16 14.60 7.41
C ASP A 92 -3.59 13.22 7.76
N SER A 93 -2.77 13.14 8.79
CA SER A 93 -2.17 11.88 9.25
C SER A 93 -3.20 10.82 9.67
N ASP A 94 -4.38 11.23 10.11
CA ASP A 94 -5.45 10.30 10.50
C ASP A 94 -6.08 9.63 9.29
N VAL A 95 -6.19 10.34 8.17
CA VAL A 95 -6.67 9.77 6.90
C VAL A 95 -5.70 8.71 6.40
N TYR A 96 -4.40 9.01 6.39
CA TYR A 96 -3.38 8.05 5.94
C TYR A 96 -3.33 6.79 6.80
N LYS A 97 -3.43 6.93 8.13
CA LYS A 97 -3.48 5.79 9.06
C LYS A 97 -4.73 4.93 8.86
N ALA A 98 -5.87 5.58 8.61
CA ALA A 98 -7.11 4.85 8.35
C ALA A 98 -7.04 4.09 7.02
N LEU A 99 -6.55 4.73 5.95
CA LEU A 99 -6.34 4.09 4.64
C LEU A 99 -5.39 2.89 4.76
N GLU A 100 -4.30 3.03 5.50
CA GLU A 100 -3.38 1.92 5.77
C GLU A 100 -4.09 0.76 6.48
N GLY A 101 -4.87 1.06 7.53
CA GLY A 101 -5.65 0.05 8.26
C GLY A 101 -6.70 -0.64 7.40
N MET A 102 -7.39 0.10 6.52
CA MET A 102 -8.34 -0.43 5.55
C MET A 102 -7.65 -1.35 4.54
N ALA A 103 -6.51 -0.92 3.98
CA ALA A 103 -5.73 -1.71 3.03
C ALA A 103 -5.22 -3.04 3.65
N TYR A 104 -4.68 -3.01 4.86
CA TYR A 104 -4.30 -4.23 5.57
C TYR A 104 -5.49 -5.16 5.83
N SER A 105 -6.66 -4.60 6.12
CA SER A 105 -7.88 -5.39 6.33
C SER A 105 -8.29 -6.13 5.07
N LEU A 106 -8.23 -5.49 3.90
CA LEU A 106 -8.64 -6.04 2.61
C LEU A 106 -7.83 -7.28 2.19
N ILE A 107 -6.59 -7.41 2.66
CA ILE A 107 -5.75 -8.56 2.31
C ILE A 107 -6.33 -9.88 2.84
N ASN A 108 -6.86 -9.87 4.05
CA ASN A 108 -7.39 -11.07 4.70
C ASN A 108 -8.92 -11.12 4.68
N ASN A 109 -9.58 -10.00 4.41
CA ASN A 109 -11.03 -9.85 4.38
C ASN A 109 -11.41 -9.01 3.14
N PRO A 110 -11.42 -9.60 1.94
CA PRO A 110 -11.82 -8.90 0.73
C PRO A 110 -13.25 -8.35 0.88
N ASP A 111 -13.40 -7.05 0.68
CA ASP A 111 -14.66 -6.32 0.80
C ASP A 111 -14.70 -5.25 -0.29
N PRO A 112 -15.51 -5.45 -1.37
CA PRO A 112 -15.58 -4.51 -2.48
C PRO A 112 -16.06 -3.11 -2.09
N GLU A 113 -16.90 -2.98 -1.06
CA GLU A 113 -17.36 -1.67 -0.61
C GLU A 113 -16.25 -0.93 0.15
N LEU A 114 -15.47 -1.65 0.94
CA LEU A 114 -14.30 -1.08 1.62
C LEU A 114 -13.20 -0.70 0.61
N GLU A 115 -12.95 -1.55 -0.39
CA GLU A 115 -12.00 -1.26 -1.48
C GLU A 115 -12.39 0.01 -2.24
N LYS A 116 -13.66 0.10 -2.65
CA LYS A 116 -14.20 1.30 -3.28
C LYS A 116 -14.03 2.54 -2.41
N LYS A 117 -14.25 2.42 -1.09
CA LYS A 117 -14.06 3.53 -0.16
C LYS A 117 -12.60 3.96 -0.06
N CYS A 118 -11.64 3.01 -0.11
CA CYS A 118 -10.21 3.34 -0.19
C CYS A 118 -9.88 4.15 -1.46
N ASP A 119 -10.46 3.78 -2.59
CA ASP A 119 -10.24 4.47 -3.86
C ASP A 119 -10.88 5.87 -3.91
N GLU A 120 -11.94 6.08 -3.14
CA GLU A 120 -12.61 7.37 -3.04
C GLU A 120 -11.84 8.39 -2.18
N TRP A 121 -11.06 7.94 -1.20
CA TRP A 121 -10.30 8.79 -0.26
C TRP A 121 -8.91 9.14 -0.78
#